data_d7ddcc263c29370c0119f60c17659510
#
_entry.id   d7ddcc263c29370c0119f60c17659510
#
_cell.length_a   1.000
_cell.length_b   1.000
_cell.length_c   1.000
_cell.angle_alpha   90.00
_cell.angle_beta   90.00
_cell.angle_gamma   90.00
#
_symmetry.space_group_name_H-M   'P 1'
#
loop_
_entity.id
_entity.type
_entity.pdbx_description
1 polymer ?
#
loop_
_entity_poly.entity_id
_entity_poly.type
_entity_poly.pdbx_seq_one_letter_code
_entity_poly.pdbx_strand_id
1 'polypeptide(L)'
;GAVIDAYGWRAMIGSIVPLSLVVLLLGVFMLRNVGELKNPKLDILSVALSTIAFGGLLYGFSSASTLGWGSAVVLGSIFAGITCLVLFVVRQDRIEDPLLQLGTLKTPQFRVAAIIVTLINAACLVTNTLLPLLLQTALGASAFETGMAMLPAAAVGIIISPISGVVFDKFGPRAISIFGLALMTASLFLLSLSTVATPIAVVALFCMLQAAGQALANMPVNTWGVNALKNDMIEHGNAIANTGRQVAGGLCTALIITVMTSVTSTAGVDASLQVATAVGASVAYKVCAAIGLVSLIYAVFSIRPSKQTLSNPKEA
;
A
#
# COMPACT_ATOMS: atom_id res chain seq x y z
N GLY A 1 7.46 -14.84 13.94
CA GLY A 1 7.86 -16.23 13.73
C GLY A 1 8.10 -16.93 15.04
N ALA A 2 9.23 -16.68 15.75
CA ALA A 2 9.63 -17.40 16.97
C ALA A 2 8.52 -17.50 18.04
N VAL A 3 7.76 -16.45 18.27
CA VAL A 3 6.65 -16.47 19.24
C VAL A 3 5.48 -17.35 18.74
N ILE A 4 5.22 -17.35 17.45
CA ILE A 4 4.15 -18.17 16.86
C ILE A 4 4.53 -19.64 16.96
N ASP A 5 5.76 -19.99 16.64
CA ASP A 5 6.23 -21.37 16.65
C ASP A 5 6.33 -21.93 18.07
N ALA A 6 6.69 -21.09 19.08
CA ALA A 6 6.83 -21.53 20.48
C ALA A 6 5.51 -21.49 21.28
N TYR A 7 4.66 -20.47 21.08
CA TYR A 7 3.51 -20.17 21.95
C TYR A 7 2.18 -20.00 21.18
N GLY A 8 2.22 -20.12 19.85
CA GLY A 8 1.05 -19.96 18.99
C GLY A 8 0.67 -18.49 18.73
N TRP A 9 -0.28 -18.31 17.80
CA TRP A 9 -0.71 -16.98 17.33
C TRP A 9 -1.37 -16.11 18.41
N ARG A 10 -2.02 -16.72 19.41
CA ARG A 10 -2.66 -15.99 20.52
C ARG A 10 -1.65 -15.27 21.40
N ALA A 11 -0.50 -15.90 21.68
CA ALA A 11 0.57 -15.28 22.45
C ALA A 11 1.23 -14.14 21.70
N MET A 12 1.35 -14.25 20.35
CA MET A 12 1.84 -13.16 19.52
C MET A 12 0.93 -11.93 19.60
N ILE A 13 -0.39 -12.10 19.47
CA ILE A 13 -1.33 -10.99 19.62
C ILE A 13 -1.29 -10.44 21.05
N GLY A 14 -1.24 -11.31 22.06
CA GLY A 14 -1.13 -10.92 23.47
C GLY A 14 0.11 -10.08 23.77
N SER A 15 1.23 -10.31 23.09
CA SER A 15 2.47 -9.54 23.28
C SER A 15 2.39 -8.11 22.74
N ILE A 16 1.48 -7.82 21.81
CA ILE A 16 1.26 -6.48 21.27
C ILE A 16 0.53 -5.58 22.28
N VAL A 17 -0.33 -6.16 23.14
CA VAL A 17 -1.14 -5.40 24.10
C VAL A 17 -0.29 -4.57 25.08
N PRO A 18 0.71 -5.13 25.80
CA PRO A 18 1.55 -4.33 26.68
C PRO A 18 2.34 -3.25 25.94
N LEU A 19 2.82 -3.54 24.72
CA LEU A 19 3.52 -2.55 23.89
C LEU A 19 2.59 -1.38 23.52
N SER A 20 1.37 -1.69 23.11
CA SER A 20 0.36 -0.67 22.78
C SER A 20 -0.01 0.17 24.02
N LEU A 21 -0.07 -0.46 25.19
CA LEU A 21 -0.33 0.24 26.45
C LEU A 21 0.80 1.22 26.79
N VAL A 22 2.06 0.82 26.63
CA VAL A 22 3.23 1.69 26.82
C VAL A 22 3.17 2.89 25.87
N VAL A 23 2.88 2.66 24.57
CA VAL A 23 2.76 3.74 23.58
C VAL A 23 1.60 4.69 23.94
N LEU A 24 0.46 4.16 24.40
CA LEU A 24 -0.68 4.96 24.84
C LEU A 24 -0.31 5.82 26.05
N LEU A 25 0.35 5.25 27.05
CA LEU A 25 0.79 5.99 28.25
C LEU A 25 1.79 7.08 27.87
N LEU A 26 2.80 6.77 27.04
CA LEU A 26 3.73 7.78 26.54
C LEU A 26 3.00 8.90 25.79
N GLY A 27 2.03 8.57 24.94
CA GLY A 27 1.21 9.54 24.24
C GLY A 27 0.45 10.47 25.19
N VAL A 28 -0.23 9.91 26.20
CA VAL A 28 -0.99 10.71 27.20
C VAL A 28 -0.08 11.64 28.00
N PHE A 29 1.14 11.20 28.36
CA PHE A 29 2.04 12.02 29.21
C PHE A 29 2.92 12.99 28.41
N MET A 30 3.30 12.65 27.17
CA MET A 30 4.26 13.44 26.40
C MET A 30 3.62 14.35 25.34
N LEU A 31 2.42 14.03 24.84
CA LEU A 31 1.76 14.85 23.83
C LEU A 31 1.18 16.11 24.45
N ARG A 32 1.63 17.28 23.97
CA ARG A 32 1.05 18.59 24.29
C ARG A 32 0.37 19.15 23.04
N ASN A 33 -0.77 19.80 23.21
CA ASN A 33 -1.42 20.52 22.13
C ASN A 33 -0.54 21.69 21.69
N VAL A 34 -0.02 21.64 20.47
CA VAL A 34 0.84 22.67 19.88
C VAL A 34 0.08 23.55 18.90
N GLY A 35 -1.12 23.14 18.43
CA GLY A 35 -1.96 23.85 17.47
C GLY A 35 -3.18 24.52 18.11
N GLU A 36 -3.73 25.53 17.43
CA GLU A 36 -5.01 26.11 17.76
C GLU A 36 -6.12 25.06 17.61
N LEU A 37 -6.88 24.81 18.69
CA LEU A 37 -8.02 23.91 18.67
C LEU A 37 -9.14 24.55 17.82
N LYS A 38 -9.21 24.21 16.57
CA LYS A 38 -10.40 24.42 15.77
C LYS A 38 -11.45 23.41 16.22
N ASN A 39 -12.65 23.87 16.59
CA ASN A 39 -13.80 23.02 16.85
C ASN A 39 -14.61 22.83 15.55
N PRO A 40 -14.20 21.97 14.62
CA PRO A 40 -14.98 21.70 13.43
C PRO A 40 -16.26 20.95 13.84
N LYS A 41 -17.40 21.34 13.27
CA LYS A 41 -18.64 20.59 13.43
C LYS A 41 -18.49 19.24 12.73
N LEU A 42 -18.56 18.17 13.49
CA LEU A 42 -18.51 16.80 12.95
C LEU A 42 -19.74 16.59 12.04
N ASP A 43 -19.50 16.41 10.76
CA ASP A 43 -20.55 15.99 9.82
C ASP A 43 -20.77 14.47 9.92
N ILE A 44 -21.66 14.07 10.82
CA ILE A 44 -22.00 12.66 11.10
C ILE A 44 -22.46 11.94 9.84
N LEU A 45 -23.15 12.63 8.92
CA LEU A 45 -23.63 12.02 7.68
C LEU A 45 -22.47 11.67 6.74
N SER A 46 -21.49 12.56 6.62
CA SER A 46 -20.26 12.28 5.83
C SER A 46 -19.44 11.13 6.43
N VAL A 47 -19.35 11.05 7.76
CA VAL A 47 -18.71 9.91 8.44
C VAL A 47 -19.45 8.60 8.16
N ALA A 48 -20.77 8.58 8.26
CA ALA A 48 -21.58 7.40 7.96
C ALA A 48 -21.46 6.97 6.49
N LEU A 49 -21.54 7.93 5.54
CA LEU A 49 -21.38 7.66 4.11
C LEU A 49 -19.99 7.09 3.80
N SER A 50 -18.91 7.66 4.35
CA SER A 50 -17.56 7.16 4.12
C SER A 50 -17.35 5.77 4.73
N THR A 51 -17.90 5.51 5.91
CA THR A 51 -17.81 4.21 6.57
C THR A 51 -18.53 3.11 5.75
N ILE A 52 -19.73 3.39 5.27
CA ILE A 52 -20.48 2.44 4.44
C ILE A 52 -19.81 2.29 3.06
N ALA A 53 -19.31 3.38 2.49
CA ALA A 53 -18.60 3.36 1.19
C ALA A 53 -17.37 2.45 1.24
N PHE A 54 -16.44 2.74 2.13
CA PHE A 54 -15.19 1.99 2.21
C PHE A 54 -15.40 0.60 2.82
N GLY A 55 -16.22 0.48 3.87
CA GLY A 55 -16.57 -0.79 4.48
C GLY A 55 -17.28 -1.73 3.51
N GLY A 56 -18.26 -1.22 2.77
CA GLY A 56 -19.02 -1.99 1.77
C GLY A 56 -18.14 -2.46 0.61
N LEU A 57 -17.25 -1.59 0.10
CA LEU A 57 -16.30 -1.98 -0.94
C LEU A 57 -15.31 -3.04 -0.43
N LEU A 58 -14.64 -2.80 0.69
CA LEU A 58 -13.67 -3.74 1.23
C LEU A 58 -14.32 -5.09 1.58
N TYR A 59 -15.48 -5.08 2.18
CA TYR A 59 -16.23 -6.30 2.50
C TYR A 59 -16.66 -7.05 1.24
N GLY A 60 -17.23 -6.34 0.25
CA GLY A 60 -17.67 -6.94 -1.01
C GLY A 60 -16.53 -7.61 -1.77
N PHE A 61 -15.41 -6.90 -1.98
CA PHE A 61 -14.25 -7.45 -2.66
C PHE A 61 -13.56 -8.58 -1.88
N SER A 62 -13.44 -8.45 -0.56
CA SER A 62 -12.85 -9.50 0.28
C SER A 62 -13.72 -10.78 0.28
N SER A 63 -15.04 -10.63 0.34
CA SER A 63 -15.98 -11.77 0.33
C SER A 63 -16.14 -12.42 -1.05
N ALA A 64 -15.72 -11.74 -2.12
CA ALA A 64 -15.81 -12.29 -3.48
C ALA A 64 -14.98 -13.55 -3.67
N SER A 65 -13.85 -13.69 -2.96
CA SER A 65 -12.99 -14.88 -3.00
C SER A 65 -13.64 -16.12 -2.37
N THR A 66 -14.56 -15.95 -1.41
CA THR A 66 -15.21 -17.05 -0.67
C THR A 66 -16.64 -17.31 -1.12
N LEU A 67 -17.42 -16.25 -1.39
CA LEU A 67 -18.83 -16.35 -1.77
C LEU A 67 -19.06 -16.35 -3.29
N GLY A 68 -18.00 -16.03 -4.06
CA GLY A 68 -18.09 -15.87 -5.51
C GLY A 68 -18.62 -14.50 -5.94
N TRP A 69 -18.18 -14.04 -7.10
CA TRP A 69 -18.53 -12.72 -7.66
C TRP A 69 -20.02 -12.56 -7.98
N GLY A 70 -20.77 -13.66 -8.22
CA GLY A 70 -22.21 -13.65 -8.48
C GLY A 70 -23.11 -13.60 -7.24
N SER A 71 -22.54 -13.64 -6.03
CA SER A 71 -23.31 -13.62 -4.78
C SER A 71 -24.03 -12.29 -4.59
N ALA A 72 -25.32 -12.35 -4.20
CA ALA A 72 -26.11 -11.17 -3.88
C ALA A 72 -25.49 -10.31 -2.76
N VAL A 73 -24.80 -10.95 -1.82
CA VAL A 73 -24.08 -10.26 -0.73
C VAL A 73 -22.91 -9.45 -1.26
N VAL A 74 -22.11 -10.04 -2.16
CA VAL A 74 -20.95 -9.37 -2.79
C VAL A 74 -21.42 -8.21 -3.65
N LEU A 75 -22.34 -8.44 -4.57
CA LEU A 75 -22.87 -7.41 -5.46
C LEU A 75 -23.59 -6.30 -4.69
N GLY A 76 -24.40 -6.66 -3.69
CA GLY A 76 -25.10 -5.70 -2.84
C GLY A 76 -24.15 -4.82 -2.04
N SER A 77 -23.09 -5.40 -1.46
CA SER A 77 -22.06 -4.65 -0.71
C SER A 77 -21.27 -3.72 -1.60
N ILE A 78 -20.86 -4.15 -2.80
CA ILE A 78 -20.15 -3.32 -3.77
C ILE A 78 -21.05 -2.19 -4.27
N PHE A 79 -22.33 -2.49 -4.60
CA PHE A 79 -23.27 -1.48 -5.05
C PHE A 79 -23.56 -0.44 -3.98
N ALA A 80 -23.82 -0.87 -2.73
CA ALA A 80 -24.00 0.03 -1.59
C ALA A 80 -22.75 0.89 -1.36
N GLY A 81 -21.55 0.27 -1.43
CA GLY A 81 -20.27 0.94 -1.28
C GLY A 81 -20.06 2.02 -2.35
N ILE A 82 -20.28 1.71 -3.63
CA ILE A 82 -20.16 2.68 -4.74
C ILE A 82 -21.17 3.81 -4.58
N THR A 83 -22.43 3.48 -4.28
CA THR A 83 -23.50 4.48 -4.11
C THR A 83 -23.15 5.46 -2.98
N CYS A 84 -22.77 4.94 -1.82
CA CYS A 84 -22.35 5.78 -0.69
C CYS A 84 -21.10 6.59 -0.98
N LEU A 85 -20.14 6.05 -1.76
CA LEU A 85 -18.94 6.78 -2.18
C LEU A 85 -19.30 7.98 -3.08
N VAL A 86 -20.17 7.76 -4.05
CA VAL A 86 -20.65 8.84 -4.93
C VAL A 86 -21.38 9.91 -4.12
N LEU A 87 -22.29 9.51 -3.23
CA LEU A 87 -23.01 10.44 -2.35
C LEU A 87 -22.03 11.21 -1.43
N PHE A 88 -21.02 10.54 -0.89
CA PHE A 88 -19.97 11.16 -0.10
C PHE A 88 -19.21 12.22 -0.90
N VAL A 89 -18.73 11.87 -2.10
CA VAL A 89 -17.99 12.81 -2.98
C VAL A 89 -18.83 14.02 -3.33
N VAL A 90 -20.10 13.81 -3.76
CA VAL A 90 -21.02 14.92 -4.09
C VAL A 90 -21.30 15.80 -2.88
N ARG A 91 -21.42 15.21 -1.70
CA ARG A 91 -21.62 15.96 -0.46
C ARG A 91 -20.39 16.77 -0.09
N GLN A 92 -19.17 16.19 -0.17
CA GLN A 92 -17.91 16.89 0.14
C GLN A 92 -17.68 18.11 -0.77
N ASP A 93 -18.17 18.07 -2.01
CA ASP A 93 -18.03 19.20 -2.95
C ASP A 93 -19.03 20.35 -2.66
N ARG A 94 -20.06 20.11 -1.81
CA ARG A 94 -21.13 21.07 -1.52
C ARG A 94 -21.08 21.69 -0.13
N ILE A 95 -20.33 21.12 0.79
CA ILE A 95 -20.24 21.58 2.19
C ILE A 95 -19.15 22.65 2.30
N GLU A 96 -19.38 23.68 3.11
CA GLU A 96 -18.42 24.77 3.37
C GLU A 96 -17.16 24.28 4.07
N ASP A 97 -17.31 23.38 5.07
CA ASP A 97 -16.22 22.77 5.82
C ASP A 97 -16.15 21.24 5.53
N PRO A 98 -15.62 20.79 4.37
CA PRO A 98 -15.58 19.40 4.02
C PRO A 98 -14.57 18.63 4.86
N LEU A 99 -14.89 17.37 5.22
CA LEU A 99 -13.93 16.44 5.86
C LEU A 99 -12.71 16.20 4.96
N LEU A 100 -12.95 16.10 3.64
CA LEU A 100 -11.91 15.91 2.63
C LEU A 100 -12.10 16.98 1.53
N GLN A 101 -11.14 17.88 1.44
CA GLN A 101 -11.14 18.93 0.42
C GLN A 101 -10.69 18.35 -0.93
N LEU A 102 -11.65 17.86 -1.73
CA LEU A 102 -11.39 17.23 -3.03
C LEU A 102 -10.73 18.17 -4.04
N GLY A 103 -10.74 19.49 -3.75
CA GLY A 103 -10.00 20.50 -4.51
C GLY A 103 -8.48 20.21 -4.61
N THR A 104 -7.90 19.46 -3.66
CA THR A 104 -6.49 19.02 -3.72
C THR A 104 -6.18 18.20 -4.97
N LEU A 105 -7.15 17.38 -5.44
CA LEU A 105 -7.01 16.57 -6.65
C LEU A 105 -7.02 17.40 -7.94
N LYS A 106 -7.43 18.69 -7.89
CA LYS A 106 -7.34 19.62 -9.02
C LYS A 106 -5.89 20.03 -9.28
N THR A 107 -5.00 19.92 -8.28
CA THR A 107 -3.57 20.17 -8.45
C THR A 107 -2.93 19.02 -9.23
N PRO A 108 -2.45 19.23 -10.48
CA PRO A 108 -2.01 18.14 -11.34
C PRO A 108 -0.85 17.33 -10.75
N GLN A 109 0.10 17.99 -10.09
CA GLN A 109 1.27 17.34 -9.46
C GLN A 109 0.83 16.43 -8.32
N PHE A 110 -0.04 16.90 -7.43
CA PHE A 110 -0.57 16.12 -6.33
C PHE A 110 -1.38 14.91 -6.84
N ARG A 111 -2.23 15.10 -7.84
CA ARG A 111 -3.01 14.01 -8.44
C ARG A 111 -2.12 12.91 -9.01
N VAL A 112 -1.07 13.27 -9.76
CA VAL A 112 -0.09 12.33 -10.30
C VAL A 112 0.61 11.57 -9.16
N ALA A 113 1.08 12.29 -8.15
CA ALA A 113 1.75 11.70 -6.99
C ALA A 113 0.82 10.74 -6.23
N ALA A 114 -0.42 11.16 -5.96
CA ALA A 114 -1.40 10.35 -5.25
C ALA A 114 -1.70 9.03 -5.98
N ILE A 115 -1.84 9.05 -7.32
CA ILE A 115 -2.03 7.84 -8.12
C ILE A 115 -0.81 6.92 -8.03
N ILE A 116 0.39 7.44 -8.27
CA ILE A 116 1.63 6.62 -8.26
C ILE A 116 1.84 6.01 -6.88
N VAL A 117 1.75 6.80 -5.81
CA VAL A 117 1.94 6.33 -4.43
C VAL A 117 0.87 5.30 -4.05
N THR A 118 -0.35 5.46 -4.52
CA THR A 118 -1.44 4.49 -4.32
C THR A 118 -1.11 3.15 -4.99
N LEU A 119 -0.63 3.16 -6.23
CA LEU A 119 -0.22 1.94 -6.96
C LEU A 119 0.98 1.25 -6.31
N ILE A 120 1.99 2.01 -5.86
CA ILE A 120 3.14 1.49 -5.10
C ILE A 120 2.66 0.77 -3.83
N ASN A 121 1.80 1.42 -3.04
CA ASN A 121 1.31 0.86 -1.79
C ASN A 121 0.39 -0.35 -2.01
N ALA A 122 -0.43 -0.34 -3.07
CA ALA A 122 -1.23 -1.49 -3.44
C ALA A 122 -0.35 -2.72 -3.74
N ALA A 123 0.69 -2.57 -4.56
CA ALA A 123 1.64 -3.65 -4.84
C ALA A 123 2.37 -4.13 -3.58
N CYS A 124 2.70 -3.21 -2.65
CA CYS A 124 3.33 -3.55 -1.38
C CYS A 124 2.40 -4.38 -0.48
N LEU A 125 1.15 -3.96 -0.29
CA LEU A 125 0.17 -4.69 0.53
C LEU A 125 -0.10 -6.08 -0.03
N VAL A 126 -0.22 -6.20 -1.34
CA VAL A 126 -0.35 -7.50 -2.00
C VAL A 126 0.86 -8.37 -1.73
N THR A 127 2.08 -7.86 -1.89
CA THR A 127 3.31 -8.62 -1.63
C THR A 127 3.39 -9.06 -0.18
N ASN A 128 3.08 -8.20 0.78
CA ASN A 128 3.07 -8.53 2.20
C ASN A 128 2.08 -9.65 2.54
N THR A 129 1.02 -9.82 1.76
CA THR A 129 0.04 -10.89 1.92
C THR A 129 0.45 -12.17 1.21
N LEU A 130 0.95 -12.05 -0.03
CA LEU A 130 1.31 -13.20 -0.86
C LEU A 130 2.62 -13.86 -0.41
N LEU A 131 3.57 -13.09 0.09
CA LEU A 131 4.90 -13.60 0.42
C LEU A 131 4.88 -14.66 1.52
N PRO A 132 4.22 -14.45 2.68
CA PRO A 132 4.07 -15.51 3.67
C PRO A 132 3.37 -16.76 3.11
N LEU A 133 2.37 -16.56 2.26
CA LEU A 133 1.62 -17.66 1.66
C LEU A 133 2.51 -18.48 0.70
N LEU A 134 3.32 -17.81 -0.13
CA LEU A 134 4.31 -18.45 -0.99
C LEU A 134 5.35 -19.22 -0.18
N LEU A 135 5.95 -18.58 0.84
CA LEU A 135 7.00 -19.20 1.65
C LEU A 135 6.49 -20.39 2.47
N GLN A 136 5.35 -20.25 3.15
CA GLN A 136 4.86 -21.30 4.05
C GLN A 136 4.13 -22.41 3.29
N THR A 137 3.26 -22.07 2.33
CA THR A 137 2.42 -23.09 1.66
C THR A 137 3.12 -23.72 0.47
N ALA A 138 3.85 -22.94 -0.36
CA ALA A 138 4.48 -23.47 -1.56
C ALA A 138 5.90 -24.02 -1.28
N LEU A 139 6.70 -23.29 -0.48
CA LEU A 139 8.09 -23.69 -0.16
C LEU A 139 8.21 -24.49 1.13
N GLY A 140 7.13 -24.61 1.92
CA GLY A 140 7.13 -25.37 3.18
C GLY A 140 7.93 -24.75 4.31
N ALA A 141 8.23 -23.45 4.25
CA ALA A 141 8.96 -22.73 5.28
C ALA A 141 8.14 -22.60 6.58
N SER A 142 8.81 -22.66 7.71
CA SER A 142 8.22 -22.37 9.02
C SER A 142 7.86 -20.86 9.13
N ALA A 143 7.04 -20.50 10.12
CA ALA A 143 6.73 -19.08 10.39
C ALA A 143 8.00 -18.31 10.80
N PHE A 144 8.95 -18.95 11.48
CA PHE A 144 10.24 -18.36 11.83
C PHE A 144 11.09 -18.08 10.59
N GLU A 145 11.25 -19.07 9.70
CA GLU A 145 12.02 -18.91 8.45
C GLU A 145 11.41 -17.84 7.55
N THR A 146 10.07 -17.79 7.47
CA THR A 146 9.35 -16.72 6.76
C THR A 146 9.68 -15.34 7.34
N GLY A 147 9.63 -15.20 8.66
CA GLY A 147 10.00 -13.97 9.36
C GLY A 147 11.44 -13.57 9.10
N MET A 148 12.38 -14.53 9.16
CA MET A 148 13.79 -14.29 8.86
C MET A 148 14.04 -13.88 7.40
N ALA A 149 13.30 -14.45 6.46
CA ALA A 149 13.38 -14.07 5.04
C ALA A 149 12.86 -12.65 4.78
N MET A 150 11.92 -12.14 5.58
CA MET A 150 11.37 -10.79 5.44
C MET A 150 12.20 -9.71 6.16
N LEU A 151 12.99 -10.06 7.17
CA LEU A 151 13.80 -9.11 7.95
C LEU A 151 14.77 -8.27 7.09
N PRO A 152 15.54 -8.86 6.15
CA PRO A 152 16.46 -8.08 5.33
C PRO A 152 15.74 -7.02 4.48
N ALA A 153 14.54 -7.33 3.97
CA ALA A 153 13.74 -6.38 3.20
C ALA A 153 13.30 -5.18 4.07
N ALA A 154 12.88 -5.44 5.31
CA ALA A 154 12.53 -4.39 6.27
C ALA A 154 13.75 -3.50 6.60
N ALA A 155 14.91 -4.11 6.85
CA ALA A 155 16.16 -3.39 7.13
C ALA A 155 16.57 -2.49 5.95
N VAL A 156 16.50 -3.00 4.72
CA VAL A 156 16.78 -2.24 3.50
C VAL A 156 15.81 -1.06 3.36
N GLY A 157 14.53 -1.25 3.63
CA GLY A 157 13.53 -0.17 3.60
C GLY A 157 13.87 0.96 4.59
N ILE A 158 14.26 0.61 5.81
CA ILE A 158 14.64 1.58 6.85
C ILE A 158 15.90 2.36 6.46
N ILE A 159 16.91 1.69 5.90
CA ILE A 159 18.18 2.32 5.51
C ILE A 159 18.01 3.20 4.27
N ILE A 160 17.29 2.73 3.27
CA ILE A 160 17.14 3.43 1.99
C ILE A 160 16.17 4.62 2.10
N SER A 161 15.19 4.58 2.99
CA SER A 161 14.19 5.65 3.11
C SER A 161 14.82 7.04 3.38
N PRO A 162 15.71 7.25 4.36
CA PRO A 162 16.38 8.54 4.54
C PRO A 162 17.35 8.88 3.38
N ILE A 163 18.01 7.88 2.80
CA ILE A 163 18.89 8.09 1.65
C ILE A 163 18.09 8.62 0.46
N SER A 164 16.87 8.11 0.26
CA SER A 164 16.01 8.58 -0.83
C SER A 164 15.66 10.05 -0.70
N GLY A 165 15.50 10.56 0.53
CA GLY A 165 15.30 12.00 0.79
C GLY A 165 16.49 12.84 0.35
N VAL A 166 17.70 12.46 0.76
CA VAL A 166 18.94 13.17 0.37
C VAL A 166 19.17 13.16 -1.14
N VAL A 167 18.88 12.03 -1.79
CA VAL A 167 19.01 11.91 -3.26
C VAL A 167 17.92 12.73 -3.97
N PHE A 168 16.71 12.77 -3.41
CA PHE A 168 15.63 13.63 -3.90
C PHE A 168 16.02 15.11 -3.89
N ASP A 169 16.65 15.59 -2.81
CA ASP A 169 17.07 16.97 -2.69
C ASP A 169 18.16 17.34 -3.70
N LYS A 170 19.04 16.38 -4.06
CA LYS A 170 20.13 16.61 -5.02
C LYS A 170 19.73 16.47 -6.50
N PHE A 171 18.95 15.45 -6.83
CA PHE A 171 18.67 15.04 -8.21
C PHE A 171 17.20 15.28 -8.62
N GLY A 172 16.36 15.72 -7.67
CA GLY A 172 14.93 15.93 -7.91
C GLY A 172 14.10 14.64 -7.95
N PRO A 173 12.77 14.77 -8.07
CA PRO A 173 11.82 13.64 -7.93
C PRO A 173 11.90 12.64 -9.08
N ARG A 174 12.19 13.10 -10.30
CA ARG A 174 12.01 12.29 -11.51
C ARG A 174 12.97 11.08 -11.58
N ALA A 175 14.26 11.32 -11.49
CA ALA A 175 15.27 10.28 -11.70
C ALA A 175 15.17 9.17 -10.63
N ILE A 176 15.08 9.57 -9.36
CA ILE A 176 15.02 8.63 -8.24
C ILE A 176 13.73 7.83 -8.25
N SER A 177 12.58 8.47 -8.55
CA SER A 177 11.29 7.78 -8.58
C SER A 177 11.20 6.78 -9.74
N ILE A 178 11.69 7.14 -10.92
CA ILE A 178 11.72 6.24 -12.08
C ILE A 178 12.63 5.04 -11.80
N PHE A 179 13.82 5.28 -11.24
CA PHE A 179 14.73 4.20 -10.86
C PHE A 179 14.11 3.28 -9.81
N GLY A 180 13.51 3.85 -8.76
CA GLY A 180 12.83 3.10 -7.70
C GLY A 180 11.67 2.26 -8.25
N LEU A 181 10.81 2.84 -9.11
CA LEU A 181 9.72 2.12 -9.75
C LEU A 181 10.20 1.01 -10.70
N ALA A 182 11.27 1.25 -11.45
CA ALA A 182 11.87 0.24 -12.32
C ALA A 182 12.40 -0.93 -11.49
N LEU A 183 13.13 -0.64 -10.40
CA LEU A 183 13.66 -1.66 -9.50
C LEU A 183 12.54 -2.46 -8.83
N MET A 184 11.49 -1.78 -8.35
CA MET A 184 10.31 -2.43 -7.75
C MET A 184 9.58 -3.33 -8.77
N THR A 185 9.37 -2.84 -9.98
CA THR A 185 8.70 -3.60 -11.03
C THR A 185 9.52 -4.82 -11.45
N ALA A 186 10.83 -4.66 -11.63
CA ALA A 186 11.72 -5.76 -11.95
C ALA A 186 11.73 -6.83 -10.85
N SER A 187 11.76 -6.44 -9.58
CA SER A 187 11.73 -7.38 -8.46
C SER A 187 10.39 -8.12 -8.35
N LEU A 188 9.25 -7.48 -8.62
CA LEU A 188 7.94 -8.13 -8.68
C LEU A 188 7.89 -9.15 -9.83
N PHE A 189 8.49 -8.82 -10.97
CA PHE A 189 8.61 -9.76 -12.08
C PHE A 189 9.52 -10.94 -11.71
N LEU A 190 10.65 -10.72 -11.04
CA LEU A 190 11.52 -11.80 -10.55
C LEU A 190 10.79 -12.69 -9.54
N LEU A 191 10.01 -12.11 -8.61
CA LEU A 191 9.16 -12.88 -7.70
C LEU A 191 8.13 -13.74 -8.45
N SER A 192 7.63 -13.28 -9.59
CA SER A 192 6.70 -14.08 -10.41
C SER A 192 7.34 -15.32 -11.04
N LEU A 193 8.65 -15.37 -11.14
CA LEU A 193 9.39 -16.52 -11.67
C LEU A 193 9.74 -17.54 -10.57
N SER A 194 9.41 -17.25 -9.30
CA SER A 194 9.66 -18.18 -8.19
C SER A 194 8.84 -19.45 -8.34
N THR A 195 9.49 -20.59 -8.13
CA THR A 195 8.91 -21.94 -8.17
C THR A 195 9.12 -22.66 -6.84
N VAL A 196 8.52 -23.82 -6.68
CA VAL A 196 8.71 -24.67 -5.47
C VAL A 196 10.20 -25.00 -5.21
N ALA A 197 11.03 -25.03 -6.26
CA ALA A 197 12.46 -25.30 -6.16
C ALA A 197 13.31 -24.05 -5.85
N THR A 198 12.70 -22.86 -5.79
CA THR A 198 13.45 -21.61 -5.58
C THR A 198 13.93 -21.53 -4.11
N PRO A 199 15.24 -21.34 -3.86
CA PRO A 199 15.75 -21.19 -2.48
C PRO A 199 15.14 -19.96 -1.80
N ILE A 200 14.80 -20.07 -0.51
CA ILE A 200 14.23 -18.98 0.31
C ILE A 200 15.12 -17.73 0.28
N ALA A 201 16.45 -17.91 0.27
CA ALA A 201 17.41 -16.80 0.18
C ALA A 201 17.26 -15.98 -1.10
N VAL A 202 16.90 -16.61 -2.24
CA VAL A 202 16.67 -15.92 -3.51
C VAL A 202 15.37 -15.10 -3.45
N VAL A 203 14.32 -15.67 -2.85
CA VAL A 203 13.07 -14.96 -2.62
C VAL A 203 13.29 -13.76 -1.69
N ALA A 204 14.07 -13.93 -0.62
CA ALA A 204 14.45 -12.84 0.28
C ALA A 204 15.21 -11.72 -0.45
N LEU A 205 16.14 -12.07 -1.36
CA LEU A 205 16.85 -11.09 -2.18
C LEU A 205 15.89 -10.28 -3.07
N PHE A 206 14.92 -10.94 -3.72
CA PHE A 206 13.91 -10.25 -4.52
C PHE A 206 13.05 -9.32 -3.68
N CYS A 207 12.71 -9.71 -2.44
CA CYS A 207 12.00 -8.84 -1.50
C CYS A 207 12.84 -7.64 -1.06
N MET A 208 14.15 -7.81 -0.86
CA MET A 208 15.07 -6.68 -0.59
C MET A 208 15.08 -5.68 -1.73
N LEU A 209 15.17 -6.15 -2.98
CA LEU A 209 15.13 -5.29 -4.16
C LEU A 209 13.79 -4.56 -4.29
N GLN A 210 12.68 -5.24 -3.99
CA GLN A 210 11.35 -4.64 -3.99
C GLN A 210 11.25 -3.55 -2.92
N ALA A 211 11.71 -3.82 -1.69
CA ALA A 211 11.69 -2.84 -0.59
C ALA A 211 12.57 -1.62 -0.89
N ALA A 212 13.75 -1.85 -1.50
CA ALA A 212 14.63 -0.78 -1.96
C ALA A 212 13.93 0.10 -3.02
N GLY A 213 13.36 -0.52 -4.05
CA GLY A 213 12.64 0.19 -5.11
C GLY A 213 11.46 1.00 -4.56
N GLN A 214 10.69 0.41 -3.64
CA GLN A 214 9.59 1.08 -2.97
C GLN A 214 10.06 2.29 -2.16
N ALA A 215 11.12 2.17 -1.35
CA ALA A 215 11.64 3.26 -0.55
C ALA A 215 12.17 4.42 -1.42
N LEU A 216 12.84 4.08 -2.54
CA LEU A 216 13.35 5.07 -3.50
C LEU A 216 12.24 5.79 -4.28
N ALA A 217 11.07 5.19 -4.46
CA ALA A 217 9.98 5.79 -5.21
C ALA A 217 8.94 6.47 -4.32
N ASN A 218 8.53 5.84 -3.22
CA ASN A 218 7.36 6.25 -2.44
C ASN A 218 7.56 7.62 -1.77
N MET A 219 8.68 7.82 -1.07
CA MET A 219 8.95 9.07 -0.35
C MET A 219 9.13 10.25 -1.31
N PRO A 220 9.98 10.19 -2.36
CA PRO A 220 10.15 11.30 -3.29
C PRO A 220 8.88 11.71 -4.02
N VAL A 221 8.09 10.73 -4.49
CA VAL A 221 6.82 11.02 -5.18
C VAL A 221 5.82 11.66 -4.23
N ASN A 222 5.69 11.14 -2.99
CA ASN A 222 4.77 11.70 -2.00
C ASN A 222 5.16 13.14 -1.64
N THR A 223 6.44 13.40 -1.35
CA THR A 223 6.94 14.73 -1.02
C THR A 223 6.75 15.70 -2.17
N TRP A 224 7.06 15.29 -3.41
CA TRP A 224 6.85 16.11 -4.61
C TRP A 224 5.39 16.47 -4.81
N GLY A 225 4.46 15.55 -4.54
CA GLY A 225 3.03 15.80 -4.66
C GLY A 225 2.51 16.74 -3.57
N VAL A 226 2.89 16.50 -2.32
CA VAL A 226 2.43 17.31 -1.18
C VAL A 226 2.99 18.73 -1.24
N ASN A 227 4.24 18.91 -1.64
CA ASN A 227 4.88 20.23 -1.80
C ASN A 227 4.22 21.10 -2.89
N ALA A 228 3.39 20.53 -3.76
CA ALA A 228 2.63 21.26 -4.75
C ALA A 228 1.29 21.83 -4.21
N LEU A 229 0.89 21.44 -3.01
CA LEU A 229 -0.32 21.91 -2.36
C LEU A 229 -0.04 23.21 -1.57
N LYS A 230 -1.09 24.02 -1.43
CA LYS A 230 -1.07 25.15 -0.49
C LYS A 230 -1.07 24.62 0.94
N ASN A 231 -0.52 25.39 1.89
CA ASN A 231 -0.36 24.97 3.28
C ASN A 231 -1.69 24.55 3.95
N ASP A 232 -2.78 25.24 3.63
CA ASP A 232 -4.12 24.95 4.12
C ASP A 232 -4.72 23.64 3.56
N MET A 233 -4.17 23.13 2.45
CA MET A 233 -4.63 21.93 1.77
C MET A 233 -3.78 20.69 2.07
N ILE A 234 -2.63 20.82 2.73
CA ILE A 234 -1.69 19.70 2.96
C ILE A 234 -2.34 18.60 3.79
N GLU A 235 -3.05 18.95 4.87
CA GLU A 235 -3.72 17.98 5.74
C GLU A 235 -4.79 17.18 4.98
N HIS A 236 -5.62 17.86 4.20
CA HIS A 236 -6.64 17.22 3.35
C HIS A 236 -6.00 16.35 2.25
N GLY A 237 -4.90 16.80 1.65
CA GLY A 237 -4.14 16.02 0.68
C GLY A 237 -3.59 14.73 1.28
N ASN A 238 -2.98 14.80 2.45
CA ASN A 238 -2.48 13.62 3.16
C ASN A 238 -3.61 12.65 3.53
N ALA A 239 -4.77 13.15 3.98
CA ALA A 239 -5.93 12.34 4.29
C ALA A 239 -6.44 11.60 3.05
N ILE A 240 -6.58 12.29 1.89
CA ILE A 240 -7.00 11.69 0.62
C ILE A 240 -5.99 10.64 0.15
N ALA A 241 -4.69 10.96 0.19
CA ALA A 241 -3.65 10.03 -0.22
C ALA A 241 -3.62 8.77 0.69
N ASN A 242 -3.78 8.92 2.01
CA ASN A 242 -3.83 7.79 2.94
C ASN A 242 -5.06 6.92 2.71
N THR A 243 -6.24 7.53 2.57
CA THR A 243 -7.48 6.81 2.28
C THR A 243 -7.38 6.05 0.95
N GLY A 244 -6.90 6.72 -0.11
CA GLY A 244 -6.68 6.11 -1.41
C GLY A 244 -5.74 4.90 -1.35
N ARG A 245 -4.62 5.01 -0.63
CA ARG A 245 -3.67 3.92 -0.41
C ARG A 245 -4.30 2.71 0.26
N GLN A 246 -5.04 2.91 1.34
CA GLN A 246 -5.66 1.82 2.10
C GLN A 246 -6.77 1.12 1.31
N VAL A 247 -7.64 1.89 0.68
CA VAL A 247 -8.75 1.34 -0.12
C VAL A 247 -8.20 0.59 -1.34
N ALA A 248 -7.34 1.22 -2.12
CA ALA A 248 -6.75 0.58 -3.30
C ALA A 248 -5.93 -0.66 -2.93
N GLY A 249 -5.15 -0.60 -1.83
CA GLY A 249 -4.40 -1.74 -1.33
C GLY A 249 -5.30 -2.90 -0.94
N GLY A 250 -6.38 -2.66 -0.21
CA GLY A 250 -7.36 -3.68 0.17
C GLY A 250 -8.07 -4.28 -1.04
N LEU A 251 -8.53 -3.44 -1.99
CA LEU A 251 -9.17 -3.88 -3.23
C LEU A 251 -8.21 -4.72 -4.09
N CYS A 252 -6.99 -4.24 -4.32
CA CYS A 252 -5.98 -4.97 -5.08
C CYS A 252 -5.63 -6.29 -4.42
N THR A 253 -5.48 -6.33 -3.09
CA THR A 253 -5.21 -7.58 -2.36
C THR A 253 -6.33 -8.58 -2.55
N ALA A 254 -7.60 -8.17 -2.40
CA ALA A 254 -8.75 -9.04 -2.59
C ALA A 254 -8.85 -9.58 -4.02
N LEU A 255 -8.66 -8.72 -5.03
CA LEU A 255 -8.66 -9.12 -6.43
C LEU A 255 -7.53 -10.11 -6.75
N ILE A 256 -6.33 -9.85 -6.27
CA ILE A 256 -5.16 -10.69 -6.56
C ILE A 256 -5.25 -12.04 -5.83
N ILE A 257 -5.78 -12.07 -4.60
CA ILE A 257 -6.07 -13.34 -3.91
C ILE A 257 -7.12 -14.13 -4.69
N THR A 258 -8.16 -13.48 -5.22
CA THR A 258 -9.15 -14.15 -6.06
C THR A 258 -8.54 -14.74 -7.32
N VAL A 259 -7.66 -14.00 -8.01
CA VAL A 259 -6.93 -14.51 -9.18
C VAL A 259 -6.06 -15.70 -8.78
N MET A 260 -5.32 -15.59 -7.67
CA MET A 260 -4.48 -16.68 -7.17
C MET A 260 -5.31 -17.92 -6.86
N THR A 261 -6.41 -17.81 -6.11
CA THR A 261 -7.27 -18.94 -5.74
C THR A 261 -7.94 -19.57 -6.95
N SER A 262 -8.38 -18.78 -7.93
CA SER A 262 -8.97 -19.28 -9.18
C SER A 262 -7.96 -20.08 -9.98
N VAL A 263 -6.71 -19.63 -10.08
CA VAL A 263 -5.63 -20.34 -10.77
C VAL A 263 -5.25 -21.62 -10.00
N THR A 264 -5.18 -21.53 -8.67
CA THR A 264 -4.88 -22.69 -7.82
C THR A 264 -5.94 -23.78 -7.99
N SER A 265 -7.23 -23.42 -8.05
CA SER A 265 -8.33 -24.38 -8.24
C SER A 265 -8.37 -25.02 -9.64
N THR A 266 -7.85 -24.33 -10.65
CA THR A 266 -7.80 -24.83 -12.04
C THR A 266 -6.52 -25.59 -12.37
N ALA A 267 -5.50 -25.57 -11.51
CA ALA A 267 -4.21 -26.23 -11.73
C ALA A 267 -4.27 -27.79 -11.76
N GLY A 268 -5.46 -28.36 -11.62
CA GLY A 268 -5.75 -29.80 -11.75
C GLY A 268 -5.78 -30.52 -10.40
N VAL A 269 -6.61 -31.54 -10.33
CA VAL A 269 -6.84 -32.38 -9.15
C VAL A 269 -5.57 -33.16 -8.74
N ASP A 270 -4.61 -33.31 -9.64
CA ASP A 270 -3.37 -34.09 -9.46
C ASP A 270 -2.15 -33.25 -9.05
N ALA A 271 -2.25 -31.91 -9.04
CA ALA A 271 -1.15 -31.06 -8.60
C ALA A 271 -1.12 -30.98 -7.06
N SER A 272 0.07 -31.16 -6.48
CA SER A 272 0.22 -30.94 -5.02
C SER A 272 -0.16 -29.49 -4.67
N LEU A 273 -0.71 -29.29 -3.48
CA LEU A 273 -1.09 -27.93 -2.99
C LEU A 273 0.08 -26.93 -3.10
N GLN A 274 1.31 -27.40 -2.93
CA GLN A 274 2.53 -26.60 -3.07
C GLN A 274 2.71 -26.06 -4.48
N VAL A 275 2.60 -26.91 -5.50
CA VAL A 275 2.75 -26.53 -6.91
C VAL A 275 1.59 -25.59 -7.32
N ALA A 276 0.36 -25.93 -6.96
CA ALA A 276 -0.81 -25.10 -7.25
C ALA A 276 -0.69 -23.69 -6.62
N THR A 277 -0.22 -23.61 -5.37
CA THR A 277 0.01 -22.32 -4.70
C THR A 277 1.15 -21.53 -5.36
N ALA A 278 2.25 -22.18 -5.77
CA ALA A 278 3.36 -21.51 -6.45
C ALA A 278 2.91 -20.93 -7.81
N VAL A 279 2.12 -21.69 -8.59
CA VAL A 279 1.56 -21.21 -9.86
C VAL A 279 0.60 -20.03 -9.63
N GLY A 280 -0.30 -20.13 -8.66
CA GLY A 280 -1.22 -19.04 -8.31
C GLY A 280 -0.48 -17.77 -7.87
N ALA A 281 0.54 -17.91 -7.02
CA ALA A 281 1.39 -16.79 -6.61
C ALA A 281 2.18 -16.19 -7.78
N SER A 282 2.70 -17.01 -8.70
CA SER A 282 3.39 -16.54 -9.92
C SER A 282 2.48 -15.64 -10.76
N VAL A 283 1.24 -16.07 -11.01
CA VAL A 283 0.25 -15.26 -11.76
C VAL A 283 -0.07 -13.96 -11.00
N ALA A 284 -0.28 -14.05 -9.69
CA ALA A 284 -0.54 -12.90 -8.83
C ALA A 284 0.61 -11.86 -8.90
N TYR A 285 1.86 -12.31 -8.81
CA TYR A 285 3.02 -11.42 -8.95
C TYR A 285 3.20 -10.85 -10.36
N LYS A 286 2.79 -11.57 -11.43
CA LYS A 286 2.76 -11.01 -12.80
C LYS A 286 1.77 -9.85 -12.90
N VAL A 287 0.59 -9.98 -12.28
CA VAL A 287 -0.38 -8.89 -12.21
C VAL A 287 0.18 -7.70 -11.42
N CYS A 288 0.86 -7.95 -10.29
CA CYS A 288 1.53 -6.89 -9.53
C CYS A 288 2.63 -6.21 -10.36
N ALA A 289 3.43 -6.97 -11.10
CA ALA A 289 4.45 -6.42 -11.99
C ALA A 289 3.84 -5.57 -13.13
N ALA A 290 2.69 -5.98 -13.66
CA ALA A 290 1.95 -5.18 -14.64
C ALA A 290 1.45 -3.86 -14.05
N ILE A 291 0.93 -3.87 -12.82
CA ILE A 291 0.55 -2.64 -12.08
C ILE A 291 1.79 -1.75 -11.86
N GLY A 292 2.92 -2.34 -11.47
CA GLY A 292 4.20 -1.64 -11.33
C GLY A 292 4.67 -1.01 -12.64
N LEU A 293 4.54 -1.73 -13.76
CA LEU A 293 4.88 -1.22 -15.09
C LEU A 293 3.98 -0.05 -15.51
N VAL A 294 2.68 -0.15 -15.27
CA VAL A 294 1.73 0.96 -15.51
C VAL A 294 2.13 2.18 -14.68
N SER A 295 2.47 1.97 -13.39
CA SER A 295 2.94 3.04 -12.51
C SER A 295 4.24 3.67 -13.01
N LEU A 296 5.19 2.86 -13.50
CA LEU A 296 6.46 3.31 -14.09
C LEU A 296 6.22 4.15 -15.36
N ILE A 297 5.42 3.64 -16.28
CA ILE A 297 5.08 4.34 -17.52
C ILE A 297 4.40 5.68 -17.18
N TYR A 298 3.42 5.65 -16.28
CA TYR A 298 2.73 6.86 -15.85
C TYR A 298 3.68 7.88 -15.20
N ALA A 299 4.63 7.43 -14.38
CA ALA A 299 5.65 8.28 -13.77
C ALA A 299 6.58 8.93 -14.80
N VAL A 300 7.05 8.15 -15.80
CA VAL A 300 7.94 8.65 -16.86
C VAL A 300 7.31 9.80 -17.64
N PHE A 301 6.01 9.71 -17.95
CA PHE A 301 5.32 10.75 -18.73
C PHE A 301 4.79 11.91 -17.88
N SER A 302 4.47 11.68 -16.60
CA SER A 302 3.78 12.66 -15.77
C SER A 302 4.71 13.43 -14.83
N ILE A 303 5.82 12.83 -14.36
CA ILE A 303 6.80 13.51 -13.52
C ILE A 303 7.73 14.32 -14.41
N ARG A 304 7.49 15.63 -14.45
CA ARG A 304 8.37 16.57 -15.18
C ARG A 304 9.61 16.86 -14.36
N PRO A 305 10.79 17.08 -15.00
CA PRO A 305 11.97 17.55 -14.29
C PRO A 305 11.61 18.91 -13.65
N SER A 306 11.67 18.99 -12.34
CA SER A 306 11.58 20.27 -11.65
C SER A 306 12.83 21.06 -12.01
N LYS A 307 12.66 22.25 -12.61
CA LYS A 307 13.70 23.27 -12.55
C LYS A 307 13.72 23.73 -11.09
N GLN A 308 14.48 23.06 -10.24
CA GLN A 308 14.85 23.64 -8.96
C GLN A 308 15.63 24.92 -9.29
N THR A 309 14.94 26.03 -9.15
CA THR A 309 15.61 27.30 -8.88
C THR A 309 16.40 27.03 -7.61
N LEU A 310 17.71 26.90 -7.75
CA LEU A 310 18.64 27.01 -6.65
C LEU A 310 18.38 28.39 -6.05
N SER A 311 17.44 28.50 -5.14
CA SER A 311 17.28 29.68 -4.30
C SER A 311 18.52 29.74 -3.46
N ASN A 312 19.35 30.71 -3.82
CA ASN A 312 20.59 31.10 -3.20
C ASN A 312 20.38 31.17 -1.66
N PRO A 313 21.17 30.44 -0.84
CA PRO A 313 21.01 30.49 0.61
C PRO A 313 21.52 31.81 1.24
N LYS A 314 21.43 32.94 0.54
CA LYS A 314 21.95 34.25 0.98
C LYS A 314 20.84 35.28 1.25
N GLU A 315 19.56 34.90 1.23
CA GLU A 315 18.47 35.83 1.59
C GLU A 315 17.54 35.15 2.63
N ALA A 316 18.08 34.90 3.82
CA ALA A 316 17.34 34.64 5.04
C ALA A 316 18.06 35.34 6.20
#